data_0bd0dafbf5e776aeed2531b18bb6d78d
#
_entry.id   0bd0dafbf5e776aeed2531b18bb6d78d
#
_cell.length_a   1.000
_cell.length_b   1.000
_cell.length_c   1.000
_cell.angle_alpha   90.00
_cell.angle_beta   90.00
_cell.angle_gamma   90.00
#
_symmetry.space_group_name_H-M   'P 1'
#
loop_
_entity.id
_entity.type
_entity.pdbx_description
1 polymer ?
#
loop_
_entity_poly.entity_id
_entity_poly.type
_entity_poly.pdbx_seq_one_letter_code
_entity_poly.pdbx_strand_id
1 'polypeptide(L)'
;MKPDQKEFLKLLSDYQNIIHKVNQIYFKSKVDKEDNFQEVVYHLWRSFPTLQNREKPASWIYAVAINTSISKIRKDCRLEFYDSVPDVEVVNPYEQQERDEDYQRLINALYELNEIDKSIMLLYMEDYNYEEIAGIVGMNSSNIGVKIHRLKSQLQKQFKK
;
A
#
# COMPACT_ATOMS: atom_id res chain seq x y z
N MET A 1 8.85 -25.76 10.62
CA MET A 1 8.26 -24.74 9.72
C MET A 1 8.22 -25.30 8.30
N LYS A 2 7.08 -25.24 7.66
CA LYS A 2 6.93 -25.66 6.27
C LYS A 2 7.75 -24.76 5.35
N PRO A 3 8.31 -25.29 4.24
CA PRO A 3 9.10 -24.46 3.31
C PRO A 3 8.36 -23.21 2.82
N ASP A 4 7.05 -23.32 2.59
CA ASP A 4 6.22 -22.18 2.13
C ASP A 4 6.12 -21.08 3.19
N GLN A 5 6.05 -21.43 4.47
CA GLN A 5 6.03 -20.43 5.54
C GLN A 5 7.36 -19.70 5.62
N LYS A 6 8.47 -20.42 5.52
CA LYS A 6 9.80 -19.83 5.56
C LYS A 6 10.03 -18.87 4.40
N GLU A 7 9.66 -19.30 3.20
CA GLU A 7 9.77 -18.49 1.99
C GLU A 7 8.89 -17.25 2.08
N PHE A 8 7.65 -17.39 2.55
CA PHE A 8 6.73 -16.27 2.72
C PHE A 8 7.25 -15.26 3.75
N LEU A 9 7.74 -15.74 4.89
CA LEU A 9 8.27 -14.86 5.94
C LEU A 9 9.48 -14.07 5.45
N LYS A 10 10.34 -14.70 4.65
CA LYS A 10 11.47 -14.00 4.06
C LYS A 10 11.00 -12.91 3.08
N LEU A 11 10.07 -13.24 2.22
CA LEU A 11 9.48 -12.28 1.28
C LEU A 11 8.87 -11.10 2.02
N LEU A 12 8.09 -11.38 3.04
CA LEU A 12 7.45 -10.35 3.84
C LEU A 12 8.47 -9.47 4.56
N SER A 13 9.51 -10.08 5.12
CA SER A 13 10.59 -9.34 5.78
C SER A 13 11.27 -8.37 4.80
N ASP A 14 11.50 -8.81 3.56
CA ASP A 14 12.16 -8.00 2.55
C ASP A 14 11.27 -6.88 2.01
N TYR A 15 9.95 -7.08 1.95
CA TYR A 15 9.02 -6.20 1.24
C TYR A 15 7.95 -5.55 2.11
N GLN A 16 7.98 -5.74 3.44
CA GLN A 16 6.92 -5.17 4.30
C GLN A 16 6.83 -3.65 4.26
N ASN A 17 7.90 -2.98 3.84
CA ASN A 17 7.90 -1.51 3.71
C ASN A 17 6.81 -1.03 2.76
N ILE A 18 6.47 -1.83 1.75
CA ILE A 18 5.37 -1.51 0.82
C ILE A 18 4.05 -1.37 1.58
N ILE A 19 3.78 -2.29 2.50
CA ILE A 19 2.56 -2.26 3.30
C ILE A 19 2.52 -1.01 4.17
N HIS A 20 3.66 -0.66 4.77
CA HIS A 20 3.75 0.55 5.61
C HIS A 20 3.55 1.83 4.78
N LYS A 21 4.08 1.90 3.56
CA LYS A 21 3.85 3.04 2.67
C LYS A 21 2.38 3.22 2.35
N VAL A 22 1.71 2.12 2.00
CA VAL A 22 0.26 2.13 1.71
C VAL A 22 -0.51 2.60 2.95
N ASN A 23 -0.16 2.09 4.12
CA ASN A 23 -0.82 2.47 5.37
C ASN A 23 -0.71 3.97 5.66
N GLN A 24 0.43 4.61 5.32
CA GLN A 24 0.64 6.03 5.61
C GLN A 24 -0.39 6.92 4.92
N ILE A 25 -0.82 6.56 3.70
CA ILE A 25 -1.73 7.40 2.93
C ILE A 25 -3.21 7.02 3.10
N TYR A 26 -3.50 5.81 3.60
CA TYR A 26 -4.88 5.36 3.76
C TYR A 26 -5.41 5.48 5.18
N PHE A 27 -4.55 5.45 6.19
CA PHE A 27 -4.96 5.46 7.59
C PHE A 27 -4.13 6.45 8.41
N LYS A 28 -4.76 7.04 9.42
CA LYS A 28 -4.09 7.99 10.33
C LYS A 28 -3.74 7.38 11.67
N SER A 29 -4.65 6.59 12.26
CA SER A 29 -4.42 6.04 13.59
C SER A 29 -3.48 4.84 13.54
N LYS A 30 -2.70 4.69 14.60
CA LYS A 30 -1.80 3.55 14.74
C LYS A 30 -2.57 2.23 14.76
N VAL A 31 -3.72 2.21 15.42
CA VAL A 31 -4.55 1.01 15.52
C VAL A 31 -5.04 0.58 14.14
N ASP A 32 -5.55 1.53 13.33
CA ASP A 32 -6.02 1.22 11.99
C ASP A 32 -4.89 0.72 11.09
N LYS A 33 -3.70 1.31 11.20
CA LYS A 33 -2.53 0.87 10.44
C LYS A 33 -2.12 -0.55 10.81
N GLU A 34 -2.10 -0.86 12.09
CA GLU A 34 -1.77 -2.22 12.57
C GLU A 34 -2.80 -3.24 12.11
N ASP A 35 -4.07 -2.91 12.23
CA ASP A 35 -5.16 -3.78 11.77
C ASP A 35 -5.07 -4.03 10.27
N ASN A 36 -4.82 -2.98 9.48
CA ASN A 36 -4.69 -3.14 8.05
C ASN A 36 -3.44 -3.93 7.66
N PHE A 37 -2.34 -3.73 8.38
CA PHE A 37 -1.13 -4.52 8.16
C PHE A 37 -1.43 -6.02 8.30
N GLN A 38 -2.10 -6.40 9.38
CA GLN A 38 -2.46 -7.80 9.61
C GLN A 38 -3.36 -8.34 8.50
N GLU A 39 -4.33 -7.54 8.06
CA GLU A 39 -5.26 -7.94 7.02
C GLU A 39 -4.57 -8.13 5.68
N VAL A 40 -3.65 -7.23 5.33
CA VAL A 40 -2.83 -7.36 4.13
C VAL A 40 -1.98 -8.62 4.19
N VAL A 41 -1.31 -8.87 5.31
CA VAL A 41 -0.49 -10.08 5.50
C VAL A 41 -1.34 -11.34 5.31
N TYR A 42 -2.55 -11.35 5.85
CA TYR A 42 -3.49 -12.46 5.68
C TYR A 42 -3.79 -12.73 4.20
N HIS A 43 -4.12 -11.69 3.45
CA HIS A 43 -4.43 -11.84 2.03
C HIS A 43 -3.21 -12.28 1.22
N LEU A 44 -2.04 -11.74 1.55
CA LEU A 44 -0.79 -12.16 0.91
C LEU A 44 -0.52 -13.65 1.17
N TRP A 45 -0.68 -14.07 2.41
CA TRP A 45 -0.46 -15.46 2.81
C TRP A 45 -1.39 -16.40 2.04
N ARG A 46 -2.67 -16.05 1.97
CA ARG A 46 -3.65 -16.87 1.25
C ARG A 46 -3.37 -16.95 -0.24
N SER A 47 -2.87 -15.87 -0.84
CA SER A 47 -2.60 -15.80 -2.28
C SER A 47 -1.21 -16.32 -2.65
N PHE A 48 -0.34 -16.49 -1.67
CA PHE A 48 1.07 -16.83 -1.92
C PHE A 48 1.26 -18.07 -2.78
N PRO A 49 0.51 -19.19 -2.58
CA PRO A 49 0.68 -20.37 -3.41
C PRO A 49 0.37 -20.14 -4.89
N THR A 50 -0.44 -19.11 -5.22
CA THR A 50 -0.81 -18.79 -6.59
C THR A 50 0.12 -17.79 -7.25
N LEU A 51 1.07 -17.22 -6.51
CA LEU A 51 2.01 -16.24 -7.04
C LEU A 51 2.98 -16.89 -8.01
N GLN A 52 2.93 -16.48 -9.28
CA GLN A 52 3.73 -17.09 -10.34
C GLN A 52 5.14 -16.51 -10.44
N ASN A 53 5.29 -15.19 -10.21
CA ASN A 53 6.59 -14.54 -10.33
C ASN A 53 7.08 -14.11 -8.95
N ARG A 54 7.72 -15.04 -8.24
CA ARG A 54 8.23 -14.80 -6.87
C ARG A 54 9.53 -14.00 -6.85
N GLU A 55 10.14 -13.75 -8.02
CA GLU A 55 11.36 -12.95 -8.12
C GLU A 55 11.08 -11.45 -8.06
N LYS A 56 9.90 -11.01 -8.49
CA LYS A 56 9.51 -9.59 -8.51
C LYS A 56 8.13 -9.41 -7.88
N PRO A 57 8.03 -9.56 -6.55
CA PRO A 57 6.73 -9.56 -5.89
C PRO A 57 6.17 -8.17 -5.59
N ALA A 58 6.94 -7.09 -5.81
CA ALA A 58 6.55 -5.75 -5.35
C ALA A 58 5.20 -5.30 -5.90
N SER A 59 4.96 -5.44 -7.20
CA SER A 59 3.68 -5.04 -7.83
C SER A 59 2.50 -5.80 -7.26
N TRP A 60 2.68 -7.09 -7.02
CA TRP A 60 1.66 -7.93 -6.40
C TRP A 60 1.33 -7.47 -4.99
N ILE A 61 2.36 -7.16 -4.20
CA ILE A 61 2.17 -6.68 -2.82
C ILE A 61 1.45 -5.33 -2.83
N TYR A 62 1.83 -4.40 -3.71
CA TYR A 62 1.11 -3.13 -3.86
C TYR A 62 -0.37 -3.37 -4.20
N ALA A 63 -0.65 -4.23 -5.17
CA ALA A 63 -2.02 -4.51 -5.57
C ALA A 63 -2.85 -5.06 -4.41
N VAL A 64 -2.32 -6.02 -3.68
CA VAL A 64 -3.02 -6.61 -2.52
C VAL A 64 -3.21 -5.57 -1.42
N ALA A 65 -2.15 -4.82 -1.08
CA ALA A 65 -2.21 -3.82 -0.01
C ALA A 65 -3.20 -2.70 -0.34
N ILE A 66 -3.18 -2.19 -1.56
CA ILE A 66 -4.10 -1.13 -2.01
C ILE A 66 -5.54 -1.63 -2.00
N ASN A 67 -5.79 -2.79 -2.59
CA ASN A 67 -7.15 -3.36 -2.66
C ASN A 67 -7.70 -3.68 -1.27
N THR A 68 -6.87 -4.21 -0.39
CA THR A 68 -7.27 -4.48 1.00
C THR A 68 -7.64 -3.19 1.73
N SER A 69 -6.81 -2.15 1.57
CA SER A 69 -7.04 -0.85 2.22
C SER A 69 -8.33 -0.21 1.75
N ILE A 70 -8.58 -0.21 0.44
CA ILE A 70 -9.80 0.36 -0.14
C ILE A 70 -11.02 -0.42 0.34
N SER A 71 -10.95 -1.75 0.34
CA SER A 71 -12.05 -2.60 0.80
C SER A 71 -12.37 -2.35 2.26
N LYS A 72 -11.35 -2.19 3.09
CA LYS A 72 -11.50 -1.93 4.52
C LYS A 72 -12.22 -0.59 4.75
N ILE A 73 -11.82 0.45 4.03
CA ILE A 73 -12.43 1.78 4.14
C ILE A 73 -13.89 1.76 3.69
N ARG A 74 -14.19 1.07 2.57
CA ARG A 74 -15.53 1.05 2.00
C ARG A 74 -16.54 0.23 2.80
N LYS A 75 -16.07 -0.86 3.41
CA LYS A 75 -16.96 -1.85 4.03
C LYS A 75 -16.98 -1.77 5.55
N ASP A 76 -16.13 -0.97 6.16
CA ASP A 76 -15.95 -0.98 7.62
C ASP A 76 -15.80 -2.43 8.13
N CYS A 77 -14.90 -3.18 7.48
CA CYS A 77 -14.76 -4.61 7.68
C CYS A 77 -14.30 -4.96 9.08
N ARG A 78 -14.91 -5.99 9.66
CA ARG A 78 -14.42 -6.60 10.90
C ARG A 78 -13.21 -7.46 10.59
N LEU A 79 -12.29 -7.53 11.55
CA LEU A 79 -11.16 -8.43 11.46
C LEU A 79 -11.65 -9.88 11.42
N GLU A 80 -11.16 -10.62 10.44
CA GLU A 80 -11.35 -12.05 10.38
C GLU A 80 -10.35 -12.74 11.31
N PHE A 81 -10.56 -14.03 11.51
CA PHE A 81 -9.71 -14.83 12.38
C PHE A 81 -8.48 -15.31 11.60
N TYR A 82 -7.29 -14.99 12.09
CA TYR A 82 -6.04 -15.20 11.35
C TYR A 82 -5.13 -16.28 11.94
N ASP A 83 -5.70 -17.35 12.49
CA ASP A 83 -4.97 -18.42 13.19
C ASP A 83 -3.85 -19.05 12.37
N SER A 84 -4.03 -19.11 11.06
CA SER A 84 -3.08 -19.82 10.19
C SER A 84 -1.96 -18.91 9.66
N VAL A 85 -1.98 -17.61 9.99
CA VAL A 85 -0.97 -16.66 9.52
C VAL A 85 0.29 -16.77 10.38
N PRO A 86 1.47 -16.94 9.76
CA PRO A 86 2.71 -16.95 10.54
C PRO A 86 2.96 -15.61 11.22
N ASP A 87 3.52 -15.66 12.43
CA ASP A 87 3.93 -14.44 13.13
C ASP A 87 5.07 -13.77 12.36
N VAL A 88 4.95 -12.45 12.16
CA VAL A 88 5.94 -11.66 11.47
C VAL A 88 6.44 -10.54 12.38
N GLU A 89 7.73 -10.29 12.30
CA GLU A 89 8.33 -9.14 12.98
C GLU A 89 7.97 -7.87 12.19
N VAL A 90 7.24 -6.96 12.82
CA VAL A 90 6.80 -5.71 12.20
C VAL A 90 7.84 -4.63 12.48
N VAL A 91 8.46 -4.12 11.42
CA VAL A 91 9.42 -3.01 11.50
C VAL A 91 8.89 -1.88 10.64
N ASN A 92 8.37 -0.83 11.27
CA ASN A 92 7.83 0.32 10.56
C ASN A 92 8.93 1.40 10.43
N PRO A 93 9.49 1.61 9.22
CA PRO A 93 10.55 2.61 9.03
C PRO A 93 10.05 4.05 9.09
N TYR A 94 8.74 4.27 9.09
CA TYR A 94 8.15 5.61 9.01
C TYR A 94 7.79 6.22 10.36
N GLU A 95 7.96 5.52 11.46
CA GLU A 95 7.64 6.03 12.80
C GLU A 95 8.42 7.31 13.13
N GLN A 96 9.69 7.39 12.71
CA GLN A 96 10.52 8.57 12.93
C GLN A 96 10.20 9.71 11.99
N GLN A 97 9.69 9.43 10.80
CA GLN A 97 9.35 10.44 9.79
C GLN A 97 8.11 11.24 10.18
N GLU A 98 7.33 10.76 11.13
CA GLU A 98 6.17 11.50 11.64
C GLU A 98 6.54 12.84 12.25
N ARG A 99 7.83 13.05 12.57
CA ARG A 99 8.34 14.32 13.12
C ARG A 99 8.74 15.34 12.05
N ASP A 100 8.86 14.92 10.79
CA ASP A 100 9.22 15.82 9.69
C ASP A 100 7.97 16.53 9.18
N GLU A 101 7.94 17.87 9.31
CA GLU A 101 6.79 18.69 8.92
C GLU A 101 6.49 18.61 7.42
N ASP A 102 7.53 18.62 6.57
CA ASP A 102 7.34 18.53 5.12
C ASP A 102 6.77 17.17 4.72
N TYR A 103 7.26 16.12 5.34
CA TYR A 103 6.74 14.77 5.14
C TYR A 103 5.26 14.70 5.56
N GLN A 104 4.93 15.25 6.73
CA GLN A 104 3.56 15.26 7.21
C GLN A 104 2.62 16.06 6.31
N ARG A 105 3.09 17.17 5.76
CA ARG A 105 2.30 17.97 4.81
C ARG A 105 1.99 17.15 3.55
N LEU A 106 2.98 16.42 3.03
CA LEU A 106 2.77 15.55 1.86
C LEU A 106 1.78 14.42 2.19
N ILE A 107 1.96 13.73 3.31
CA ILE A 107 1.08 12.65 3.71
C ILE A 107 -0.36 13.17 3.91
N ASN A 108 -0.53 14.32 4.55
CA ASN A 108 -1.85 14.90 4.75
C ASN A 108 -2.51 15.28 3.42
N ALA A 109 -1.74 15.82 2.48
CA ALA A 109 -2.25 16.14 1.15
C ALA A 109 -2.69 14.89 0.40
N LEU A 110 -1.92 13.83 0.46
CA LEU A 110 -2.28 12.54 -0.15
C LEU A 110 -3.50 11.92 0.53
N TYR A 111 -3.59 12.04 1.85
CA TYR A 111 -4.71 11.51 2.61
C TYR A 111 -6.05 12.12 2.19
N GLU A 112 -6.05 13.40 1.76
CA GLU A 112 -7.26 14.09 1.32
C GLU A 112 -7.75 13.65 -0.07
N LEU A 113 -6.93 12.95 -0.85
CA LEU A 113 -7.33 12.41 -2.14
C LEU A 113 -8.33 11.26 -1.96
N ASN A 114 -9.13 10.98 -3.01
CA ASN A 114 -9.99 9.81 -2.96
C ASN A 114 -9.15 8.52 -3.03
N GLU A 115 -9.79 7.40 -2.76
CA GLU A 115 -9.14 6.09 -2.59
C GLU A 115 -8.30 5.68 -3.81
N ILE A 116 -8.80 5.90 -5.01
CA ILE A 116 -8.12 5.52 -6.25
C ILE A 116 -6.95 6.48 -6.53
N ASP A 117 -7.19 7.78 -6.38
CA ASP A 117 -6.17 8.79 -6.63
C ASP A 117 -4.97 8.64 -5.68
N LYS A 118 -5.22 8.24 -4.43
CA LYS A 118 -4.12 7.91 -3.49
C LYS A 118 -3.21 6.83 -4.05
N SER A 119 -3.80 5.75 -4.58
CA SER A 119 -3.03 4.63 -5.12
C SER A 119 -2.21 5.05 -6.33
N ILE A 120 -2.80 5.85 -7.21
CA ILE A 120 -2.13 6.32 -8.42
C ILE A 120 -0.91 7.19 -8.06
N MET A 121 -1.09 8.13 -7.14
CA MET A 121 0.00 9.02 -6.75
C MET A 121 1.10 8.28 -5.99
N LEU A 122 0.73 7.34 -5.13
CA LEU A 122 1.73 6.53 -4.43
C LEU A 122 2.61 5.77 -5.43
N LEU A 123 1.99 5.07 -6.38
CA LEU A 123 2.73 4.29 -7.38
C LEU A 123 3.57 5.18 -8.29
N TYR A 124 3.05 6.34 -8.66
CA TYR A 124 3.80 7.32 -9.44
C TYR A 124 5.07 7.78 -8.69
N MET A 125 4.93 8.06 -7.40
CA MET A 125 6.05 8.49 -6.56
C MET A 125 7.07 7.37 -6.34
N GLU A 126 6.67 6.12 -6.51
CA GLU A 126 7.53 4.95 -6.43
C GLU A 126 8.10 4.55 -7.79
N ASP A 127 8.04 5.46 -8.77
CA ASP A 127 8.64 5.34 -10.10
C ASP A 127 8.02 4.28 -11.02
N TYR A 128 6.78 3.89 -10.75
CA TYR A 128 6.03 3.06 -11.69
C TYR A 128 5.61 3.87 -12.90
N ASN A 129 5.69 3.29 -14.09
CA ASN A 129 5.21 3.95 -15.29
C ASN A 129 3.68 3.82 -15.41
N TYR A 130 3.09 4.55 -16.36
CA TYR A 130 1.62 4.62 -16.49
C TYR A 130 1.00 3.24 -16.77
N GLU A 131 1.67 2.41 -17.56
CA GLU A 131 1.16 1.07 -17.88
C GLU A 131 1.18 0.16 -16.65
N GLU A 132 2.25 0.24 -15.86
CA GLU A 132 2.37 -0.52 -14.62
C GLU A 132 1.30 -0.11 -13.62
N ILE A 133 1.11 1.20 -13.44
CA ILE A 133 0.07 1.74 -12.55
C ILE A 133 -1.31 1.27 -13.01
N ALA A 134 -1.57 1.37 -14.32
CA ALA A 134 -2.84 0.91 -14.91
C ALA A 134 -3.11 -0.55 -14.59
N GLY A 135 -2.10 -1.40 -14.69
CA GLY A 135 -2.23 -2.82 -14.37
C GLY A 135 -2.51 -3.08 -12.89
N ILE A 136 -1.90 -2.31 -12.00
CA ILE A 136 -2.08 -2.47 -10.56
C ILE A 136 -3.46 -1.98 -10.11
N VAL A 137 -3.90 -0.81 -10.61
CA VAL A 137 -5.15 -0.19 -10.13
C VAL A 137 -6.37 -0.56 -10.99
N GLY A 138 -6.18 -1.24 -12.11
CA GLY A 138 -7.29 -1.69 -12.95
C GLY A 138 -7.92 -0.59 -13.82
N MET A 139 -7.12 0.35 -14.33
CA MET A 139 -7.55 1.42 -15.22
C MET A 139 -6.71 1.40 -16.50
N ASN A 140 -7.16 2.09 -17.55
CA ASN A 140 -6.32 2.19 -18.76
C ASN A 140 -5.24 3.27 -18.58
N SER A 141 -4.12 3.12 -19.28
CA SER A 141 -2.95 3.99 -19.12
C SER A 141 -3.20 5.44 -19.52
N SER A 142 -4.10 5.68 -20.48
CA SER A 142 -4.48 7.05 -20.89
C SER A 142 -5.14 7.79 -19.73
N ASN A 143 -6.06 7.16 -19.04
CA ASN A 143 -6.73 7.75 -17.88
C ASN A 143 -5.76 7.98 -16.73
N ILE A 144 -4.79 7.09 -16.53
CA ILE A 144 -3.75 7.26 -15.51
C ILE A 144 -2.96 8.55 -15.79
N GLY A 145 -2.53 8.76 -17.04
CA GLY A 145 -1.79 9.96 -17.42
C GLY A 145 -2.55 11.24 -17.14
N VAL A 146 -3.83 11.28 -17.51
CA VAL A 146 -4.70 12.43 -17.28
C VAL A 146 -4.84 12.71 -15.78
N LYS A 147 -5.09 11.67 -14.99
CA LYS A 147 -5.25 11.82 -13.55
C LYS A 147 -3.96 12.29 -12.88
N ILE A 148 -2.82 11.74 -13.25
CA ILE A 148 -1.53 12.14 -12.66
C ILE A 148 -1.25 13.61 -12.95
N HIS A 149 -1.47 14.07 -14.18
CA HIS A 149 -1.26 15.47 -14.54
C HIS A 149 -2.13 16.40 -13.67
N ARG A 150 -3.40 16.08 -13.53
CA ARG A 150 -4.34 16.86 -12.72
C ARG A 150 -3.96 16.84 -11.24
N LEU A 151 -3.61 15.67 -10.73
CA LEU A 151 -3.25 15.50 -9.31
C LEU A 151 -1.96 16.23 -8.96
N LYS A 152 -0.96 16.18 -9.85
CA LYS A 152 0.27 16.95 -9.66
C LYS A 152 0.01 18.45 -9.58
N SER A 153 -0.83 18.97 -10.46
CA SER A 153 -1.24 20.37 -10.42
C SER A 153 -1.92 20.74 -9.10
N GLN A 154 -2.84 19.90 -8.67
CA GLN A 154 -3.59 20.10 -7.43
C GLN A 154 -2.66 20.09 -6.20
N LEU A 155 -1.74 19.15 -6.13
CA LEU A 155 -0.79 19.04 -5.03
C LEU A 155 0.20 20.20 -5.00
N GLN A 156 0.67 20.64 -6.17
CA GLN A 156 1.58 21.79 -6.26
C GLN A 156 0.95 23.05 -5.69
N LYS A 157 -0.34 23.27 -5.94
CA LYS A 157 -1.06 24.42 -5.38
C LYS A 157 -1.08 24.43 -3.87
N GLN A 158 -1.17 23.25 -3.26
CA GLN A 158 -1.17 23.13 -1.79
C GLN A 158 0.19 23.44 -1.18
N PHE A 159 1.27 23.18 -1.91
CA PHE A 159 2.63 23.40 -1.41
C PHE A 159 3.20 24.78 -1.71
N LYS A 160 2.53 25.57 -2.52
CA LYS A 160 2.98 26.93 -2.90
C LYS A 160 2.55 28.03 -1.95
N LYS A 161 1.98 27.71 -0.84
CA LYS A 161 1.57 28.71 0.13
C LYS A 161 2.74 29.25 0.94
#